data_06476597de075ac8a5e22003ed58bd21
#
_entry.id   06476597de075ac8a5e22003ed58bd21
#
_cell.length_a   1.000
_cell.length_b   1.000
_cell.length_c   1.000
_cell.angle_alpha   90.00
_cell.angle_beta   90.00
_cell.angle_gamma   90.00
#
_symmetry.space_group_name_H-M   'P 1'
#
loop_
_entity.id
_entity.type
_entity.pdbx_description
1 polymer ?
#
loop_
_entity_poly.entity_id
_entity_poly.type
_entity_poly.pdbx_seq_one_letter_code
_entity_poly.pdbx_strand_id
1 'polypeptide(L)'
;MKGEAELIGDSLLLRRMIAGDEEAFTILYRRRHPSIYRFALHMSGNVAVAEDVTQEVFMTLIRDAKRFDPERGTLGGFLFGIARTHLRRRWEQERHSLPLPADADELDSLLSAAAGSGKNGYSNGNGNGRGPFLLSRDEYTSLETVGRVRHAVATLPANYREVVILCELEEMSYEDAASALDCPVGTVRSRLHRARALLVEKLHDSQPVRRASAVGE
;
A
#
# COMPACT_ATOMS: atom_id res chain seq x y z
N MET A 1 -12.74 -0.06 30.38
CA MET A 1 -13.12 0.89 29.31
C MET A 1 -12.37 0.72 27.96
N LYS A 2 -11.27 -0.09 27.86
CA LYS A 2 -10.63 -0.36 26.55
C LYS A 2 -11.35 -1.42 25.69
N GLY A 3 -12.17 -2.29 26.26
CA GLY A 3 -12.81 -3.41 25.54
C GLY A 3 -14.13 -3.09 24.83
N GLU A 4 -14.86 -2.06 25.28
CA GLU A 4 -16.16 -1.72 24.67
C GLU A 4 -16.04 -0.95 23.36
N ALA A 5 -14.98 -0.15 23.20
CA ALA A 5 -14.73 0.60 21.99
C ALA A 5 -14.36 -0.30 20.78
N GLU A 6 -13.84 -1.50 21.02
CA GLU A 6 -13.47 -2.48 19.97
C GLU A 6 -14.69 -3.19 19.38
N LEU A 7 -15.80 -3.26 20.09
CA LEU A 7 -17.05 -3.93 19.67
C LEU A 7 -17.95 -3.02 18.81
N ILE A 8 -17.72 -1.72 18.81
CA ILE A 8 -18.55 -0.76 18.07
C ILE A 8 -18.16 -0.79 16.58
N GLY A 9 -19.12 -1.09 15.71
CA GLY A 9 -18.92 -1.08 14.27
C GLY A 9 -18.58 0.32 13.71
N ASP A 10 -17.79 0.39 12.65
CA ASP A 10 -17.33 1.64 12.03
C ASP A 10 -18.48 2.55 11.59
N SER A 11 -19.58 1.98 11.10
CA SER A 11 -20.75 2.76 10.67
C SER A 11 -21.41 3.49 11.84
N LEU A 12 -21.40 2.92 13.04
CA LEU A 12 -21.92 3.57 14.24
C LEU A 12 -20.96 4.66 14.73
N LEU A 13 -19.64 4.39 14.71
CA LEU A 13 -18.63 5.41 15.03
C LEU A 13 -18.74 6.62 14.09
N LEU A 14 -18.93 6.36 12.80
CA LEU A 14 -19.11 7.42 11.81
C LEU A 14 -20.35 8.27 12.10
N ARG A 15 -21.48 7.65 12.43
CA ARG A 15 -22.70 8.39 12.81
C ARG A 15 -22.49 9.25 14.05
N ARG A 16 -21.81 8.73 15.07
CA ARG A 16 -21.47 9.49 16.29
C ARG A 16 -20.54 10.67 15.96
N MET A 17 -19.52 10.44 15.13
CA MET A 17 -18.63 11.50 14.66
C MET A 17 -19.40 12.62 13.92
N ILE A 18 -20.32 12.27 13.03
CA ILE A 18 -21.17 13.25 12.31
C ILE A 18 -22.05 14.05 13.30
N ALA A 19 -22.43 13.45 14.42
CA ALA A 19 -23.16 14.12 15.50
C ALA A 19 -22.28 14.98 16.42
N GLY A 20 -20.96 15.09 16.15
CA GLY A 20 -20.02 15.92 16.91
C GLY A 20 -19.27 15.18 18.03
N ASP A 21 -19.29 13.86 18.05
CA ASP A 21 -18.58 13.05 19.04
C ASP A 21 -17.09 12.89 18.64
N GLU A 22 -16.21 13.65 19.28
CA GLU A 22 -14.77 13.64 19.02
C GLU A 22 -14.10 12.32 19.45
N GLU A 23 -14.64 11.63 20.46
CA GLU A 23 -14.14 10.33 20.89
C GLU A 23 -14.38 9.28 19.82
N ALA A 24 -15.56 9.29 19.20
CA ALA A 24 -15.88 8.39 18.08
C ALA A 24 -14.92 8.59 16.90
N PHE A 25 -14.54 9.83 16.58
CA PHE A 25 -13.50 10.11 15.58
C PHE A 25 -12.16 9.55 16.00
N THR A 26 -11.74 9.76 17.25
CA THR A 26 -10.46 9.29 17.76
C THR A 26 -10.35 7.76 17.67
N ILE A 27 -11.42 7.04 18.01
CA ILE A 27 -11.47 5.57 17.90
C ILE A 27 -11.36 5.14 16.44
N LEU A 28 -12.13 5.77 15.56
CA LEU A 28 -12.15 5.46 14.13
C LEU A 28 -10.77 5.73 13.49
N TYR A 29 -10.16 6.87 13.82
CA TYR A 29 -8.82 7.23 13.38
C TYR A 29 -7.79 6.17 13.80
N ARG A 30 -7.73 5.84 15.09
CA ARG A 30 -6.78 4.84 15.60
C ARG A 30 -6.96 3.47 14.95
N ARG A 31 -8.19 3.09 14.64
CA ARG A 31 -8.50 1.82 13.99
C ARG A 31 -8.11 1.78 12.53
N ARG A 32 -8.32 2.86 11.78
CA ARG A 32 -8.18 2.88 10.32
C ARG A 32 -6.88 3.49 9.82
N HIS A 33 -6.25 4.37 10.61
CA HIS A 33 -4.99 5.00 10.25
C HIS A 33 -3.89 4.00 9.83
N PRO A 34 -3.60 2.91 10.57
CA PRO A 34 -2.52 2.02 10.19
C PRO A 34 -2.73 1.35 8.82
N SER A 35 -3.96 0.93 8.50
CA SER A 35 -4.26 0.28 7.22
C SER A 35 -4.20 1.26 6.05
N ILE A 36 -4.72 2.48 6.21
CA ILE A 36 -4.64 3.52 5.18
C ILE A 36 -3.19 3.93 4.94
N TYR A 37 -2.41 4.13 6.00
CA TYR A 37 -0.98 4.45 5.89
C TYR A 37 -0.20 3.35 5.17
N ARG A 38 -0.39 2.06 5.54
CA ARG A 38 0.27 0.94 4.86
C ARG A 38 -0.09 0.89 3.37
N PHE A 39 -1.38 1.05 3.05
CA PHE A 39 -1.82 1.11 1.65
C PHE A 39 -1.10 2.23 0.89
N ALA A 40 -1.10 3.46 1.41
CA ALA A 40 -0.46 4.60 0.79
C ALA A 40 1.06 4.39 0.65
N LEU A 41 1.72 3.81 1.66
CA LEU A 41 3.14 3.49 1.63
C LEU A 41 3.49 2.43 0.58
N HIS A 42 2.72 1.34 0.52
CA HIS A 42 2.93 0.30 -0.49
C HIS A 42 2.67 0.80 -1.92
N MET A 43 1.71 1.71 -2.09
CA MET A 43 1.41 2.28 -3.39
C MET A 43 2.44 3.30 -3.85
N SER A 44 2.92 4.18 -2.96
CA SER A 44 3.84 5.28 -3.30
C SER A 44 5.32 4.91 -3.16
N GLY A 45 5.65 3.97 -2.27
CA GLY A 45 7.03 3.69 -1.89
C GLY A 45 7.71 4.82 -1.11
N ASN A 46 6.98 5.84 -0.68
CA ASN A 46 7.51 7.06 -0.06
C ASN A 46 6.75 7.40 1.23
N VAL A 47 7.50 7.54 2.33
CA VAL A 47 6.96 7.82 3.68
C VAL A 47 6.20 9.15 3.72
N ALA A 48 6.79 10.21 3.18
CA ALA A 48 6.16 11.54 3.20
C ALA A 48 4.85 11.55 2.40
N VAL A 49 4.83 10.88 1.24
CA VAL A 49 3.60 10.71 0.43
C VAL A 49 2.54 9.92 1.21
N ALA A 50 2.95 8.86 1.91
CA ALA A 50 2.04 8.04 2.68
C ALA A 50 1.42 8.82 3.86
N GLU A 51 2.21 9.64 4.54
CA GLU A 51 1.74 10.53 5.61
C GLU A 51 0.75 11.57 5.09
N ASP A 52 1.12 12.29 4.03
CA ASP A 52 0.27 13.31 3.40
C ASP A 52 -1.08 12.71 2.94
N VAL A 53 -1.04 11.58 2.20
CA VAL A 53 -2.26 10.92 1.72
C VAL A 53 -3.12 10.44 2.87
N THR A 54 -2.52 9.89 3.92
CA THR A 54 -3.26 9.44 5.10
C THR A 54 -3.96 10.62 5.78
N GLN A 55 -3.27 11.73 5.96
CA GLN A 55 -3.85 12.95 6.52
C GLN A 55 -5.04 13.44 5.66
N GLU A 56 -4.85 13.54 4.34
CA GLU A 56 -5.89 13.99 3.41
C GLU A 56 -7.13 13.08 3.43
N VAL A 57 -6.95 11.76 3.60
CA VAL A 57 -8.07 10.81 3.75
C VAL A 57 -8.93 11.17 4.96
N PHE A 58 -8.31 11.41 6.12
CA PHE A 58 -9.07 11.72 7.32
C PHE A 58 -9.64 13.15 7.31
N MET A 59 -8.94 14.11 6.70
CA MET A 59 -9.49 15.45 6.47
C MET A 59 -10.72 15.39 5.55
N THR A 60 -10.64 14.58 4.49
CA THR A 60 -11.78 14.34 3.59
C THR A 60 -12.93 13.65 4.32
N LEU A 61 -12.64 12.65 5.18
CA LEU A 61 -13.66 12.00 6.00
C LEU A 61 -14.37 13.00 6.90
N ILE A 62 -13.64 13.88 7.61
CA ILE A 62 -14.24 14.90 8.49
C ILE A 62 -15.16 15.83 7.69
N ARG A 63 -14.72 16.30 6.54
CA ARG A 63 -15.46 17.24 5.70
C ARG A 63 -16.66 16.60 5.01
N ASP A 64 -16.48 15.41 4.48
CA ASP A 64 -17.42 14.76 3.56
C ASP A 64 -18.02 13.45 4.11
N ALA A 65 -18.01 13.24 5.44
CA ALA A 65 -18.52 12.02 6.09
C ALA A 65 -19.94 11.62 5.67
N LYS A 66 -20.80 12.62 5.37
CA LYS A 66 -22.19 12.41 4.91
C LYS A 66 -22.29 11.77 3.51
N ARG A 67 -21.20 11.75 2.75
CA ARG A 67 -21.16 11.10 1.41
C ARG A 67 -20.99 9.59 1.49
N PHE A 68 -20.62 9.07 2.66
CA PHE A 68 -20.53 7.62 2.86
C PHE A 68 -21.93 7.00 2.86
N ASP A 69 -22.12 6.01 2.02
CA ASP A 69 -23.35 5.22 1.90
C ASP A 69 -23.04 3.77 2.31
N PRO A 70 -23.57 3.30 3.43
CA PRO A 70 -23.33 1.94 3.91
C PRO A 70 -23.92 0.84 3.02
N GLU A 71 -24.87 1.16 2.13
CA GLU A 71 -25.41 0.21 1.16
C GLU A 71 -24.45 -0.04 -0.02
N ARG A 72 -23.52 0.87 -0.25
CA ARG A 72 -22.51 0.78 -1.33
C ARG A 72 -21.22 0.10 -0.91
N GLY A 73 -21.05 -0.23 0.36
CA GLY A 73 -19.88 -0.93 0.87
C GLY A 73 -19.48 -0.52 2.28
N THR A 74 -18.33 -1.01 2.71
CA THR A 74 -17.79 -0.74 4.04
C THR A 74 -17.12 0.62 4.12
N LEU A 75 -17.02 1.19 5.33
CA LEU A 75 -16.27 2.42 5.56
C LEU A 75 -14.78 2.25 5.20
N GLY A 76 -14.21 1.07 5.43
CA GLY A 76 -12.86 0.75 4.98
C GLY A 76 -12.70 0.92 3.47
N GLY A 77 -13.60 0.32 2.67
CA GLY A 77 -13.62 0.47 1.21
C GLY A 77 -13.72 1.93 0.77
N PHE A 78 -14.58 2.71 1.41
CA PHE A 78 -14.73 4.14 1.14
C PHE A 78 -13.42 4.92 1.41
N LEU A 79 -12.75 4.68 2.55
CA LEU A 79 -11.48 5.32 2.89
C LEU A 79 -10.36 4.94 1.92
N PHE A 80 -10.26 3.68 1.50
CA PHE A 80 -9.30 3.26 0.49
C PHE A 80 -9.58 3.90 -0.88
N GLY A 81 -10.86 4.06 -1.26
CA GLY A 81 -11.25 4.80 -2.46
C GLY A 81 -10.77 6.26 -2.44
N ILE A 82 -10.89 6.94 -1.29
CA ILE A 82 -10.33 8.29 -1.09
C ILE A 82 -8.81 8.27 -1.23
N ALA A 83 -8.11 7.37 -0.53
CA ALA A 83 -6.65 7.26 -0.59
C ALA A 83 -6.16 7.05 -2.04
N ARG A 84 -6.80 6.14 -2.78
CA ARG A 84 -6.52 5.89 -4.19
C ARG A 84 -6.69 7.14 -5.04
N THR A 85 -7.74 7.91 -4.81
CA THR A 85 -8.00 9.16 -5.55
C THR A 85 -6.89 10.19 -5.32
N HIS A 86 -6.44 10.36 -4.07
CA HIS A 86 -5.33 11.27 -3.74
C HIS A 86 -4.02 10.81 -4.37
N LEU A 87 -3.69 9.51 -4.30
CA LEU A 87 -2.50 8.95 -4.94
C LEU A 87 -2.51 9.18 -6.46
N ARG A 88 -3.64 8.91 -7.14
CA ARG A 88 -3.76 9.11 -8.59
C ARG A 88 -3.57 10.57 -8.99
N ARG A 89 -4.20 11.51 -8.27
CA ARG A 89 -4.04 12.95 -8.53
C ARG A 89 -2.59 13.39 -8.38
N ARG A 90 -1.89 12.87 -7.37
CA ARG A 90 -0.47 13.17 -7.14
C ARG A 90 0.40 12.67 -8.29
N TRP A 91 0.21 11.43 -8.74
CA TRP A 91 0.93 10.91 -9.90
C TRP A 91 0.64 11.66 -11.20
N GLU A 92 -0.61 12.07 -11.40
CA GLU A 92 -0.97 12.92 -12.55
C GLU A 92 -0.23 14.25 -12.49
N GLN A 93 -0.16 14.89 -11.33
CA GLN A 93 0.58 16.15 -11.13
C GLN A 93 2.08 15.97 -11.36
N GLU A 94 2.68 14.91 -10.81
CA GLU A 94 4.09 14.60 -11.00
C GLU A 94 4.43 14.37 -12.48
N ARG A 95 3.57 13.67 -13.23
CA ARG A 95 3.74 13.45 -14.67
C ARG A 95 3.68 14.76 -15.47
N HIS A 96 2.86 15.72 -15.07
CA HIS A 96 2.77 17.02 -15.73
C HIS A 96 3.90 17.98 -15.32
N SER A 97 4.57 17.72 -14.20
CA SER A 97 5.68 18.53 -13.70
C SER A 97 7.03 18.12 -14.28
N LEU A 98 7.12 16.95 -14.89
CA LEU A 98 8.32 16.53 -15.61
C LEU A 98 8.29 17.17 -17.00
N PRO A 99 9.36 17.88 -17.44
CA PRO A 99 9.48 18.31 -18.83
C PRO A 99 9.36 17.07 -19.72
N LEU A 100 8.53 17.13 -20.74
CA LEU A 100 8.47 16.07 -21.74
C LEU A 100 9.87 16.02 -22.39
N PRO A 101 10.54 14.84 -22.41
CA PRO A 101 11.81 14.72 -23.13
C PRO A 101 11.57 15.08 -24.59
N ALA A 102 12.50 15.87 -25.14
CA ALA A 102 12.39 16.37 -26.51
C ALA A 102 12.55 15.24 -27.55
N ASP A 103 13.23 14.15 -27.16
CA ASP A 103 13.58 13.03 -28.03
C ASP A 103 13.33 11.66 -27.36
N ALA A 104 13.07 10.62 -28.17
CA ALA A 104 12.81 9.26 -27.71
C ALA A 104 13.99 8.66 -26.93
N ASP A 105 15.21 9.01 -27.28
CA ASP A 105 16.45 8.55 -26.61
C ASP A 105 16.61 9.16 -25.21
N GLU A 106 16.14 10.40 -25.01
CA GLU A 106 16.11 11.06 -23.71
C GLU A 106 15.05 10.41 -22.80
N LEU A 107 13.90 10.04 -23.37
CA LEU A 107 12.84 9.32 -22.66
C LEU A 107 13.32 7.95 -22.19
N ASP A 108 14.02 7.18 -23.03
CA ASP A 108 14.57 5.87 -22.69
C ASP A 108 15.64 6.00 -21.59
N SER A 109 16.48 7.03 -21.67
CA SER A 109 17.49 7.36 -20.64
C SER A 109 16.84 7.71 -19.30
N LEU A 110 15.77 8.52 -19.29
CA LEU A 110 15.04 8.89 -18.09
C LEU A 110 14.29 7.69 -17.48
N LEU A 111 13.70 6.83 -18.31
CA LEU A 111 13.06 5.59 -17.88
C LEU A 111 14.07 4.61 -17.29
N SER A 112 15.25 4.51 -17.89
CA SER A 112 16.37 3.70 -17.39
C SER A 112 16.92 4.25 -16.07
N ALA A 113 17.05 5.58 -15.94
CA ALA A 113 17.47 6.24 -14.72
C ALA A 113 16.42 6.09 -13.60
N ALA A 114 15.14 6.19 -13.93
CA ALA A 114 14.05 5.95 -12.99
C ALA A 114 13.97 4.49 -12.55
N ALA A 115 14.24 3.54 -13.45
CA ALA A 115 14.34 2.12 -13.13
C ALA A 115 15.60 1.80 -12.31
N GLY A 116 16.72 2.52 -12.55
CA GLY A 116 17.98 2.39 -11.82
C GLY A 116 17.99 3.11 -10.46
N SER A 117 17.12 4.10 -10.25
CA SER A 117 17.01 4.84 -8.99
C SER A 117 16.25 4.09 -7.89
N GLY A 118 15.88 2.84 -8.10
CA GLY A 118 15.36 1.92 -7.10
C GLY A 118 16.35 1.51 -6.00
N LYS A 119 17.45 2.23 -5.83
CA LYS A 119 18.26 2.22 -4.60
C LYS A 119 17.63 3.16 -3.55
N ASN A 120 16.35 3.03 -3.31
CA ASN A 120 15.77 3.56 -2.09
C ASN A 120 16.16 2.61 -0.96
N GLY A 121 17.29 2.95 -0.33
CA GLY A 121 17.60 2.46 0.98
C GLY A 121 16.43 2.78 1.91
N TYR A 122 15.69 1.78 2.29
CA TYR A 122 14.91 1.82 3.51
C TYR A 122 15.90 1.91 4.68
N SER A 123 16.43 3.10 4.89
CA SER A 123 17.07 3.47 6.14
C SER A 123 15.94 3.60 7.16
N ASN A 124 15.70 2.50 7.87
CA ASN A 124 14.84 2.50 9.03
C ASN A 124 15.57 3.29 10.13
N GLY A 125 15.42 4.61 10.07
CA GLY A 125 15.91 5.55 11.07
C GLY A 125 15.07 5.46 12.33
N ASN A 126 15.15 4.34 13.05
CA ASN A 126 14.77 4.32 14.46
C ASN A 126 16.04 4.21 15.28
N GLY A 127 16.60 5.40 15.60
CA GLY A 127 17.70 5.56 16.51
C GLY A 127 17.29 5.19 17.93
N ASN A 128 17.50 3.94 18.31
CA ASN A 128 17.72 3.56 19.68
C ASN A 128 18.88 2.57 19.68
N GLY A 129 20.01 3.08 20.18
CA GLY A 129 21.25 2.34 20.32
C GLY A 129 21.06 1.08 21.15
N ARG A 130 21.02 -0.04 20.47
CA ARG A 130 21.41 -1.35 21.01
C ARG A 130 22.41 -1.91 20.01
N GLY A 131 23.56 -2.30 20.55
CA GLY A 131 24.69 -2.85 19.79
C GLY A 131 24.29 -4.01 18.88
N PRO A 132 25.23 -4.54 18.07
CA PRO A 132 24.93 -5.50 17.03
C PRO A 132 24.25 -6.73 17.62
N PHE A 133 22.93 -6.78 17.56
CA PHE A 133 22.16 -7.96 17.84
C PHE A 133 22.46 -8.91 16.68
N LEU A 134 23.23 -9.94 16.94
CA LEU A 134 23.47 -11.02 16.00
C LEU A 134 22.12 -11.72 15.75
N LEU A 135 21.43 -11.33 14.70
CA LEU A 135 20.22 -12.00 14.23
C LEU A 135 20.57 -13.46 13.96
N SER A 136 19.72 -14.38 14.40
CA SER A 136 19.85 -15.77 14.04
C SER A 136 19.76 -15.93 12.51
N ARG A 137 20.36 -16.99 11.96
CA ARG A 137 20.34 -17.26 10.52
C ARG A 137 18.92 -17.30 9.97
N ASP A 138 17.96 -17.79 10.76
CA ASP A 138 16.55 -17.89 10.39
C ASP A 138 15.86 -16.52 10.37
N GLU A 139 16.19 -15.62 11.31
CA GLU A 139 15.69 -14.24 11.32
C GLU A 139 16.24 -13.43 10.15
N TYR A 140 17.53 -13.62 9.80
CA TYR A 140 18.13 -12.96 8.64
C TYR A 140 17.48 -13.42 7.33
N THR A 141 17.26 -14.72 7.17
CA THR A 141 16.57 -15.30 6.00
C THR A 141 15.13 -14.82 5.90
N SER A 142 14.44 -14.66 7.03
CA SER A 142 13.08 -14.12 7.09
C SER A 142 13.02 -12.66 6.63
N LEU A 143 13.93 -11.81 7.11
CA LEU A 143 14.00 -10.39 6.73
C LEU A 143 14.32 -10.21 5.24
N GLU A 144 15.24 -11.01 4.71
CA GLU A 144 15.56 -11.00 3.28
C GLU A 144 14.35 -11.42 2.44
N THR A 145 13.63 -12.46 2.86
CA THR A 145 12.42 -12.92 2.17
C THR A 145 11.34 -11.85 2.19
N VAL A 146 11.09 -11.19 3.32
CA VAL A 146 10.14 -10.08 3.44
C VAL A 146 10.54 -8.91 2.53
N GLY A 147 11.83 -8.57 2.47
CA GLY A 147 12.35 -7.54 1.58
C GLY A 147 12.11 -7.87 0.11
N ARG A 148 12.34 -9.11 -0.31
CA ARG A 148 12.10 -9.59 -1.68
C ARG A 148 10.60 -9.51 -2.05
N VAL A 149 9.71 -9.96 -1.17
CA VAL A 149 8.26 -9.86 -1.40
C VAL A 149 7.82 -8.41 -1.53
N ARG A 150 8.27 -7.52 -0.64
CA ARG A 150 7.97 -6.08 -0.73
C ARG A 150 8.44 -5.48 -2.05
N HIS A 151 9.64 -5.81 -2.49
CA HIS A 151 10.17 -5.34 -3.77
C HIS A 151 9.35 -5.88 -4.95
N ALA A 152 9.02 -7.17 -4.95
CA ALA A 152 8.18 -7.77 -5.98
C ALA A 152 6.80 -7.09 -6.08
N VAL A 153 6.16 -6.81 -4.93
CA VAL A 153 4.88 -6.07 -4.90
C VAL A 153 5.06 -4.64 -5.42
N ALA A 154 6.12 -3.93 -5.00
CA ALA A 154 6.39 -2.55 -5.41
C ALA A 154 6.62 -2.41 -6.92
N THR A 155 7.13 -3.45 -7.57
CA THR A 155 7.39 -3.47 -9.02
C THR A 155 6.20 -3.95 -9.86
N LEU A 156 5.07 -4.31 -9.27
CA LEU A 156 3.85 -4.60 -10.01
C LEU A 156 3.28 -3.33 -10.66
N PRO A 157 2.65 -3.43 -11.85
CA PRO A 157 1.80 -2.36 -12.36
C PRO A 157 0.75 -1.93 -11.35
N ALA A 158 0.43 -0.63 -11.29
CA ALA A 158 -0.39 -0.04 -10.22
C ALA A 158 -1.74 -0.74 -10.03
N ASN A 159 -2.43 -1.11 -11.11
CA ASN A 159 -3.73 -1.80 -11.07
C ASN A 159 -3.65 -3.23 -10.49
N TYR A 160 -2.52 -3.91 -10.60
CA TYR A 160 -2.27 -5.21 -9.97
C TYR A 160 -1.80 -5.06 -8.53
N ARG A 161 -0.99 -4.04 -8.26
CA ARG A 161 -0.53 -3.71 -6.92
C ARG A 161 -1.69 -3.35 -5.99
N GLU A 162 -2.64 -2.50 -6.47
CA GLU A 162 -3.85 -2.13 -5.72
C GLU A 162 -4.61 -3.36 -5.21
N VAL A 163 -4.92 -4.31 -6.09
CA VAL A 163 -5.70 -5.51 -5.71
C VAL A 163 -4.93 -6.43 -4.76
N VAL A 164 -3.61 -6.56 -4.92
CA VAL A 164 -2.78 -7.35 -4.00
C VAL A 164 -2.76 -6.74 -2.61
N ILE A 165 -2.57 -5.43 -2.51
CA ILE A 165 -2.53 -4.76 -1.20
C ILE A 165 -3.89 -4.89 -0.52
N LEU A 166 -4.99 -4.58 -1.22
CA LEU A 166 -6.32 -4.61 -0.62
C LEU A 166 -6.77 -6.01 -0.22
N CYS A 167 -6.58 -7.01 -1.09
CA CYS A 167 -7.10 -8.34 -0.86
C CYS A 167 -6.16 -9.25 -0.03
N GLU A 168 -4.82 -9.11 -0.20
CA GLU A 168 -3.85 -10.02 0.44
C GLU A 168 -3.20 -9.40 1.70
N LEU A 169 -3.01 -8.08 1.74
CA LEU A 169 -2.35 -7.44 2.88
C LEU A 169 -3.35 -6.81 3.86
N GLU A 170 -4.46 -6.26 3.35
CA GLU A 170 -5.51 -5.66 4.18
C GLU A 170 -6.74 -6.56 4.34
N GLU A 171 -6.68 -7.79 3.79
CA GLU A 171 -7.68 -8.86 3.94
C GLU A 171 -9.12 -8.43 3.59
N MET A 172 -9.25 -7.52 2.62
CA MET A 172 -10.56 -7.04 2.19
C MET A 172 -11.30 -8.09 1.37
N SER A 173 -12.63 -8.12 1.50
CA SER A 173 -13.47 -8.90 0.59
C SER A 173 -13.34 -8.40 -0.85
N TYR A 174 -13.62 -9.26 -1.81
CA TYR A 174 -13.56 -8.85 -3.23
C TYR A 174 -14.61 -7.78 -3.55
N GLU A 175 -15.73 -7.81 -2.87
CA GLU A 175 -16.81 -6.84 -2.97
C GLU A 175 -16.38 -5.46 -2.45
N ASP A 176 -15.73 -5.41 -1.28
CA ASP A 176 -15.20 -4.18 -0.72
C ASP A 176 -14.05 -3.61 -1.56
N ALA A 177 -13.14 -4.47 -2.02
CA ALA A 177 -12.07 -4.07 -2.93
C ALA A 177 -12.61 -3.55 -4.27
N ALA A 178 -13.67 -4.16 -4.81
CA ALA A 178 -14.34 -3.70 -6.02
C ALA A 178 -14.96 -2.30 -5.84
N SER A 179 -15.61 -2.08 -4.69
CA SER A 179 -16.14 -0.76 -4.31
C SER A 179 -15.03 0.29 -4.16
N ALA A 180 -13.94 -0.04 -3.47
CA ALA A 180 -12.79 0.86 -3.29
C ALA A 180 -12.10 1.21 -4.62
N LEU A 181 -12.03 0.24 -5.55
CA LEU A 181 -11.38 0.39 -6.85
C LEU A 181 -12.30 0.91 -7.96
N ASP A 182 -13.58 1.09 -7.66
CA ASP A 182 -14.62 1.49 -8.61
C ASP A 182 -14.58 0.61 -9.88
N CYS A 183 -14.68 -0.72 -9.66
CA CYS A 183 -14.66 -1.69 -10.75
C CYS A 183 -15.47 -2.95 -10.38
N PRO A 184 -15.92 -3.73 -11.38
CA PRO A 184 -16.64 -4.98 -11.13
C PRO A 184 -15.81 -5.99 -10.33
N VAL A 185 -16.45 -6.81 -9.47
CA VAL A 185 -15.80 -7.88 -8.68
C VAL A 185 -15.05 -8.86 -9.58
N GLY A 186 -15.56 -9.17 -10.77
CA GLY A 186 -14.86 -10.00 -11.76
C GLY A 186 -13.51 -9.40 -12.20
N THR A 187 -13.42 -8.06 -12.25
CA THR A 187 -12.17 -7.35 -12.54
C THR A 187 -11.16 -7.50 -11.40
N VAL A 188 -11.61 -7.43 -10.14
CA VAL A 188 -10.76 -7.68 -8.98
C VAL A 188 -10.17 -9.09 -9.04
N ARG A 189 -11.03 -10.10 -9.25
CA ARG A 189 -10.60 -11.51 -9.35
C ARG A 189 -9.60 -11.75 -10.47
N SER A 190 -9.86 -11.21 -11.66
CA SER A 190 -8.96 -11.39 -12.81
C SER A 190 -7.63 -10.66 -12.62
N ARG A 191 -7.62 -9.44 -12.04
CA ARG A 191 -6.41 -8.71 -11.72
C ARG A 191 -5.59 -9.42 -10.64
N LEU A 192 -6.24 -9.93 -9.59
CA LEU A 192 -5.56 -10.67 -8.52
C LEU A 192 -4.91 -11.96 -9.04
N HIS A 193 -5.62 -12.70 -9.90
CA HIS A 193 -5.05 -13.89 -10.54
C HIS A 193 -3.78 -13.58 -11.35
N ARG A 194 -3.82 -12.54 -12.19
CA ARG A 194 -2.66 -12.10 -12.97
C ARG A 194 -1.53 -11.55 -12.09
N ALA A 195 -1.88 -10.80 -11.04
CA ALA A 195 -0.90 -10.28 -10.09
C ALA A 195 -0.13 -11.40 -9.38
N ARG A 196 -0.82 -12.44 -8.95
CA ARG A 196 -0.19 -13.62 -8.34
C ARG A 196 0.77 -14.32 -9.31
N ALA A 197 0.42 -14.47 -10.58
CA ALA A 197 1.30 -15.05 -11.59
C ALA A 197 2.57 -14.20 -11.76
N LEU A 198 2.44 -12.88 -11.88
CA LEU A 198 3.58 -11.96 -11.97
C LEU A 198 4.46 -11.96 -10.70
N LEU A 199 3.85 -12.10 -9.52
CA LEU A 199 4.62 -12.20 -8.27
C LEU A 199 5.44 -13.49 -8.22
N VAL A 200 4.87 -14.62 -8.63
CA VAL A 200 5.60 -15.90 -8.70
C VAL A 200 6.79 -15.78 -9.63
N GLU A 201 6.62 -15.23 -10.83
CA GLU A 201 7.71 -14.99 -11.79
C GLU A 201 8.82 -14.13 -11.18
N LYS A 202 8.47 -12.95 -10.63
CA LYS A 202 9.43 -12.03 -9.99
C LYS A 202 10.18 -12.64 -8.81
N LEU A 203 9.52 -13.46 -8.01
CA LEU A 203 10.13 -14.12 -6.86
C LEU A 203 11.04 -15.28 -7.27
N HIS A 204 10.75 -15.96 -8.39
CA HIS A 204 11.63 -16.97 -8.99
C HIS A 204 12.90 -16.33 -9.55
N ASP A 205 12.79 -15.25 -10.32
CA ASP A 205 13.92 -14.56 -10.92
C ASP A 205 14.86 -13.94 -9.86
N SER A 206 14.32 -13.62 -8.70
CA SER A 206 15.07 -13.08 -7.56
C SER A 206 15.79 -14.15 -6.73
N GLN A 207 15.71 -15.45 -7.06
CA GLN A 207 16.48 -16.46 -6.35
C GLN A 207 17.95 -16.39 -6.79
N PRO A 208 18.92 -16.25 -5.87
CA PRO A 208 20.33 -16.38 -6.24
C PRO A 208 20.51 -17.79 -6.79
N VAL A 209 21.03 -17.87 -8.03
CA VAL A 209 21.43 -19.15 -8.63
C VAL A 209 22.35 -19.85 -7.64
N ARG A 210 21.85 -20.89 -6.99
CA ARG A 210 22.71 -21.80 -6.21
C ARG A 210 23.69 -22.39 -7.21
N ARG A 211 24.89 -21.77 -7.30
CA ARG A 211 26.03 -22.43 -7.96
C ARG A 211 26.21 -23.74 -7.23
N ALA A 212 25.83 -24.82 -7.88
CA ALA A 212 26.20 -26.14 -7.48
C ALA A 212 27.74 -26.13 -7.43
N SER A 213 28.30 -26.15 -6.23
CA SER A 213 29.70 -26.45 -6.02
C SER A 213 29.86 -27.90 -6.53
N ALA A 214 30.29 -28.00 -7.78
CA ALA A 214 30.81 -29.27 -8.30
C ALA A 214 32.05 -29.56 -7.43
N VAL A 215 31.90 -30.49 -6.52
CA VAL A 215 33.01 -31.21 -5.91
C VAL A 215 33.60 -32.01 -7.07
N GLY A 216 34.73 -31.55 -7.56
CA GLY A 216 35.60 -32.29 -8.43
C GLY A 216 36.67 -32.96 -7.58
N GLU A 217 36.87 -34.21 -7.82
CA GLU A 217 37.85 -35.13 -7.27
C GLU A 217 39.25 -34.55 -7.10
#